data_d2d59f0aed9fd8783d5f548f72ec1b69
#
_entry.id   d2d59f0aed9fd8783d5f548f72ec1b69
#
_cell.length_a   1.000
_cell.length_b   1.000
_cell.length_c   1.000
_cell.angle_alpha   90.00
_cell.angle_beta   90.00
_cell.angle_gamma   90.00
#
_symmetry.space_group_name_H-M   'P 1'
#
loop_
_entity.id
_entity.type
_entity.pdbx_description
1 polymer ?
#
loop_
_entity_poly.entity_id
_entity_poly.type
_entity_poly.pdbx_seq_one_letter_code
_entity_poly.pdbx_strand_id
1 'polypeptide(L)'
;MNGMGVNLAWVCSVVSFMQNGNGLLARITIDPEICHGKPVIRGLRYPAETILELLSSGMTTREILSDYPDLENDDIRAVLLYATELSRVKSIERVNA
;
A
#
# COMPACT_ATOMS: atom_id res chain seq x y z
N MET A 1 -21.20 -10.01 -0.64
CA MET A 1 -20.67 -9.91 -0.62
C MET A 1 -20.06 -9.88 -0.75
N ASN A 2 -20.19 -9.69 -0.94
CA ASN A 2 -19.61 -9.56 -1.08
C ASN A 2 -18.77 -9.37 -1.38
N GLY A 3 -19.34 -9.41 -1.82
CA GLY A 3 -18.29 -8.66 -2.40
C GLY A 3 -16.93 -9.00 -1.90
N MET A 4 -16.93 -9.57 -0.84
CA MET A 4 -15.71 -9.94 -0.17
C MET A 4 -14.97 -11.00 -0.95
N GLY A 5 -15.70 -12.00 -1.38
CA GLY A 5 -15.05 -13.07 -2.09
C GLY A 5 -14.37 -12.59 -3.36
N VAL A 6 -14.99 -11.63 -3.98
CA VAL A 6 -14.42 -11.03 -5.16
C VAL A 6 -13.06 -10.43 -4.85
N ASN A 7 -12.96 -9.81 -3.70
CA ASN A 7 -11.76 -9.11 -3.33
C ASN A 7 -10.59 -10.05 -3.12
N LEU A 8 -10.88 -11.28 -2.73
CA LEU A 8 -9.80 -12.22 -2.49
C LEU A 8 -9.04 -12.50 -3.77
N ALA A 9 -9.75 -12.77 -4.85
CA ALA A 9 -9.08 -13.01 -6.12
C ALA A 9 -8.36 -11.77 -6.62
N TRP A 10 -8.99 -10.63 -6.43
CA TRP A 10 -8.37 -9.38 -6.84
C TRP A 10 -7.10 -9.11 -6.06
N VAL A 11 -7.13 -9.34 -4.77
CA VAL A 11 -5.95 -9.13 -3.92
C VAL A 11 -4.82 -10.06 -4.33
N CYS A 12 -5.13 -11.31 -4.61
CA CYS A 12 -4.09 -12.23 -5.03
C CYS A 12 -3.45 -11.76 -6.34
N SER A 13 -4.26 -11.26 -7.25
CA SER A 13 -3.75 -10.79 -8.52
C SER A 13 -2.82 -9.59 -8.33
N VAL A 14 -3.25 -8.65 -7.49
CA VAL A 14 -2.45 -7.47 -7.22
C VAL A 14 -1.13 -7.83 -6.55
N VAL A 15 -1.19 -8.69 -5.55
CA VAL A 15 0.01 -9.08 -4.84
C VAL A 15 0.98 -9.80 -5.77
N SER A 16 0.46 -10.66 -6.63
CA SER A 16 1.30 -11.36 -7.59
C SER A 16 2.00 -10.39 -8.53
N PHE A 17 1.26 -9.39 -9.01
CA PHE A 17 1.83 -8.37 -9.87
C PHE A 17 2.90 -7.58 -9.14
N MET A 18 2.63 -7.21 -7.89
CA MET A 18 3.58 -6.44 -7.11
C MET A 18 4.90 -7.16 -6.93
N GLN A 19 4.83 -8.46 -6.69
CA GLN A 19 6.03 -9.23 -6.48
C GLN A 19 6.84 -9.44 -7.76
N ASN A 20 6.15 -9.46 -8.88
CA ASN A 20 6.81 -9.73 -10.15
C ASN A 20 7.25 -8.49 -10.88
N GLY A 21 6.58 -7.39 -10.65
CA GLY A 21 6.76 -6.24 -11.50
C GLY A 21 7.80 -5.24 -11.04
N ASN A 22 8.05 -5.15 -9.73
CA ASN A 22 8.88 -4.08 -9.24
C ASN A 22 9.33 -4.36 -7.82
N GLY A 23 10.63 -4.23 -7.58
CA GLY A 23 11.20 -4.49 -6.28
C GLY A 23 10.65 -3.57 -5.19
N LEU A 24 10.23 -2.37 -5.54
CA LEU A 24 9.65 -1.46 -4.56
C LEU A 24 8.34 -2.03 -4.00
N LEU A 25 7.52 -2.60 -4.85
CA LEU A 25 6.24 -3.13 -4.39
C LEU A 25 6.40 -4.32 -3.46
N ALA A 26 7.53 -5.00 -3.54
CA ALA A 26 7.79 -6.11 -2.64
C ALA A 26 7.92 -5.64 -1.19
N ARG A 27 8.12 -4.36 -0.96
CA ARG A 27 8.19 -3.83 0.39
C ARG A 27 6.83 -3.72 1.06
N ILE A 28 5.75 -3.85 0.29
CA ILE A 28 4.41 -3.82 0.86
C ILE A 28 3.98 -5.26 1.11
N THR A 29 3.69 -5.57 2.36
CA THR A 29 3.34 -6.94 2.75
C THR A 29 1.98 -6.96 3.43
N ILE A 30 1.34 -8.11 3.39
CA ILE A 30 0.04 -8.31 4.01
C ILE A 30 0.12 -9.56 4.87
N ASP A 31 -0.12 -9.38 6.16
CA ASP A 31 -0.06 -10.48 7.12
C ASP A 31 -1.28 -10.35 8.03
N PRO A 32 -2.14 -11.36 8.11
CA PRO A 32 -3.33 -11.27 8.94
C PRO A 32 -3.03 -10.97 10.41
N GLU A 33 -1.82 -11.27 10.84
CA GLU A 33 -1.42 -11.05 12.23
C GLU A 33 -0.94 -9.63 12.48
N ILE A 34 -0.74 -8.85 11.44
CA ILE A 34 -0.21 -7.50 11.57
C ILE A 34 -1.24 -6.52 11.05
N CYS A 35 -1.65 -5.59 11.92
CA CYS A 35 -2.61 -4.53 11.57
C CYS A 35 -3.86 -5.09 10.90
N HIS A 36 -4.31 -6.24 11.37
CA HIS A 36 -5.57 -6.87 10.91
C HIS A 36 -5.55 -7.16 9.41
N GLY A 37 -4.39 -7.47 8.87
CA GLY A 37 -4.30 -7.83 7.47
C GLY A 37 -4.23 -6.66 6.52
N LYS A 38 -4.04 -5.46 7.03
CA LYS A 38 -3.86 -4.30 6.16
C LYS A 38 -2.47 -4.33 5.53
N PRO A 39 -2.32 -3.73 4.35
CA PRO A 39 -0.99 -3.61 3.76
C PRO A 39 -0.08 -2.80 4.66
N VAL A 40 1.07 -3.34 4.95
CA VAL A 40 2.05 -2.68 5.81
C VAL A 40 3.41 -2.70 5.12
N ILE A 41 4.33 -1.93 5.66
CA ILE A 41 5.66 -1.80 5.10
C ILE A 41 6.58 -2.85 5.73
N ARG A 42 7.07 -3.75 4.90
CA ARG A 42 8.09 -4.75 5.29
C ARG A 42 7.77 -5.48 6.59
N GLY A 43 6.51 -5.82 6.80
CA GLY A 43 6.11 -6.53 8.02
C GLY A 43 6.16 -5.68 9.28
N LEU A 44 6.45 -4.41 9.16
CA LEU A 44 6.41 -3.49 10.29
C LEU A 44 4.96 -3.12 10.58
N ARG A 45 4.74 -2.47 11.71
CA ARG A 45 3.37 -2.11 12.08
C ARG A 45 3.00 -0.72 11.58
N TYR A 46 3.47 -0.37 10.42
CA TYR A 46 3.15 0.90 9.79
C TYR A 46 2.29 0.62 8.55
N PRO A 47 0.95 0.80 8.67
CA PRO A 47 0.10 0.58 7.50
C PRO A 47 0.42 1.57 6.39
N ALA A 48 0.35 1.09 5.16
CA ALA A 48 0.59 1.96 4.02
C ALA A 48 -0.38 3.13 4.01
N GLU A 49 -1.62 2.91 4.44
CA GLU A 49 -2.60 3.99 4.44
C GLU A 49 -2.20 5.11 5.40
N THR A 50 -1.54 4.78 6.50
CA THR A 50 -1.10 5.81 7.44
C THR A 50 -0.06 6.72 6.78
N ILE A 51 0.87 6.12 6.06
CA ILE A 51 1.89 6.92 5.37
C ILE A 51 1.24 7.79 4.30
N LEU A 52 0.25 7.25 3.59
CA LEU A 52 -0.46 8.05 2.60
C LEU A 52 -1.19 9.22 3.24
N GLU A 53 -1.78 9.01 4.40
CA GLU A 53 -2.45 10.09 5.11
C GLU A 53 -1.48 11.18 5.53
N LEU A 54 -0.31 10.79 5.99
CA LEU A 54 0.72 11.77 6.38
C LEU A 54 1.15 12.59 5.17
N LEU A 55 1.36 11.93 4.05
CA LEU A 55 1.72 12.65 2.83
C LEU A 55 0.62 13.59 2.39
N SER A 56 -0.64 13.15 2.51
CA SER A 56 -1.76 13.99 2.09
C SER A 56 -1.94 15.19 2.99
N SER A 57 -1.46 15.11 4.21
CA SER A 57 -1.56 16.23 5.15
C SER A 57 -0.47 17.28 4.92
N GLY A 58 0.45 17.01 4.01
CA GLY A 58 1.49 17.98 3.69
C GLY A 58 2.86 17.65 4.24
N MET A 59 3.00 16.53 4.95
CA MET A 59 4.32 16.14 5.44
C MET A 59 5.20 15.73 4.28
N THR A 60 6.45 16.16 4.34
CA THR A 60 7.42 15.73 3.33
C THR A 60 7.97 14.36 3.70
N THR A 61 8.56 13.72 2.70
CA THR A 61 9.22 12.43 2.93
C THR A 61 10.26 12.55 4.04
N ARG A 62 11.02 13.62 4.02
CA ARG A 62 12.05 13.83 5.04
C ARG A 62 11.45 13.87 6.44
N GLU A 63 10.34 14.56 6.60
CA GLU A 63 9.68 14.66 7.88
C GLU A 63 9.17 13.30 8.36
N ILE A 64 8.60 12.54 7.46
CA ILE A 64 8.10 11.21 7.80
C ILE A 64 9.25 10.31 8.23
N LEU A 65 10.34 10.34 7.49
CA LEU A 65 11.49 9.49 7.84
C LEU A 65 12.11 9.91 9.16
N SER A 66 12.04 11.19 9.50
CA SER A 66 12.54 11.67 10.77
C SER A 66 11.68 11.15 11.93
N ASP A 67 10.37 11.10 11.73
CA ASP A 67 9.45 10.64 12.77
C ASP A 67 9.43 9.13 12.89
N TYR A 68 9.69 8.42 11.81
CA TYR A 68 9.63 6.96 11.78
C TYR A 68 10.97 6.42 11.29
N PRO A 69 11.97 6.37 12.17
CA PRO A 69 13.32 6.03 11.75
C PRO A 69 13.47 4.62 11.20
N ASP A 70 12.51 3.76 11.41
CA ASP A 70 12.55 2.41 10.84
C ASP A 70 12.29 2.40 9.34
N LEU A 71 11.77 3.48 8.80
CA LEU A 71 11.43 3.56 7.39
C LEU A 71 12.60 4.07 6.57
N GLU A 72 12.59 3.70 5.31
CA GLU A 72 13.59 4.13 4.34
C GLU A 72 12.91 4.95 3.25
N ASN A 73 13.69 5.71 2.53
CA ASN A 73 13.15 6.50 1.45
C ASN A 73 12.40 5.64 0.43
N ASP A 74 12.93 4.46 0.14
CA ASP A 74 12.27 3.56 -0.81
C ASP A 74 10.96 3.02 -0.26
N ASP A 75 10.78 2.99 1.04
CA ASP A 75 9.51 2.58 1.62
C ASP A 75 8.42 3.58 1.26
N ILE A 76 8.75 4.87 1.28
CA ILE A 76 7.78 5.90 0.90
C ILE A 76 7.43 5.76 -0.58
N ARG A 77 8.45 5.52 -1.41
CA ARG A 77 8.20 5.32 -2.82
C ARG A 77 7.34 4.09 -3.08
N ALA A 78 7.56 3.05 -2.29
CA ALA A 78 6.77 1.82 -2.42
C ALA A 78 5.31 2.09 -2.09
N VAL A 79 5.05 2.86 -1.04
CA VAL A 79 3.68 3.19 -0.67
C VAL A 79 2.99 3.99 -1.78
N LEU A 80 3.70 4.94 -2.36
CA LEU A 80 3.13 5.73 -3.44
C LEU A 80 2.84 4.89 -4.67
N LEU A 81 3.73 3.97 -4.99
CA LEU A 81 3.51 3.09 -6.12
C LEU A 81 2.34 2.15 -5.87
N TYR A 82 2.23 1.66 -4.65
CA TYR A 82 1.11 0.81 -4.26
C TYR A 82 -0.21 1.55 -4.47
N ALA A 83 -0.27 2.80 -4.03
CA ALA A 83 -1.48 3.60 -4.21
C ALA A 83 -1.79 3.82 -5.68
N THR A 84 -0.77 3.99 -6.49
CA THR A 84 -0.95 4.15 -7.92
C THR A 84 -1.58 2.92 -8.55
N GLU A 85 -1.11 1.75 -8.16
CA GLU A 85 -1.66 0.52 -8.71
C GLU A 85 -3.10 0.32 -8.29
N LEU A 86 -3.42 0.62 -7.04
CA LEU A 86 -4.80 0.53 -6.58
C LEU A 86 -5.70 1.49 -7.33
N SER A 87 -5.20 2.68 -7.60
CA SER A 87 -5.97 3.69 -8.31
C SER A 87 -6.32 3.22 -9.72
N ARG A 88 -5.37 2.58 -10.39
CA ARG A 88 -5.62 2.06 -11.73
C ARG A 88 -6.73 1.03 -11.74
N VAL A 89 -6.70 0.15 -10.75
CA VAL A 89 -7.69 -0.93 -10.69
C VAL A 89 -9.07 -0.38 -10.46
N LYS A 90 -9.18 0.65 -9.64
CA LYS A 90 -10.47 1.18 -9.24
C LYS A 90 -11.03 2.21 -10.19
N SER A 91 -10.21 2.82 -11.01
CA SER A 91 -10.61 3.99 -11.77
C SER A 91 -11.78 3.71 -12.71
N ILE A 92 -11.85 2.50 -13.23
CA ILE A 92 -12.89 2.16 -14.20
C ILE A 92 -14.27 2.28 -13.59
N GLU A 93 -14.42 1.84 -12.38
CA GLU A 93 -15.74 1.85 -11.75
C GLU A 93 -16.17 3.26 -11.38
N ARG A 94 -15.24 4.10 -11.08
CA ARG A 94 -15.59 5.44 -10.66
C ARG A 94 -16.13 6.28 -11.79
N VAL A 95 -15.80 5.92 -13.00
CA VAL A 95 -16.23 6.68 -14.15
C VAL A 95 -17.74 6.80 -14.20
N ASN A 96 -18.42 5.82 -13.70
CA ASN A 96 -19.88 5.78 -13.77
C ASN A 96 -20.57 6.63 -12.73
N ALA A 97 -19.85 7.07 -11.78
CA ALA A 97 -20.45 7.88 -10.72
C ALA A 97 -20.68 9.33 -11.14
#